data_f54bad65454e83bd08baeb3faae85803
#
_entry.id   f54bad65454e83bd08baeb3faae85803
#
_cell.length_a   1.000
_cell.length_b   1.000
_cell.length_c   1.000
_cell.angle_alpha   90.00
_cell.angle_beta   90.00
_cell.angle_gamma   90.00
#
_symmetry.space_group_name_H-M   'P 1'
#
loop_
_entity.id
_entity.type
_entity.pdbx_description
1 polymer ?
#
loop_
_entity_poly.entity_id
_entity_poly.type
_entity_poly.pdbx_seq_one_letter_code
_entity_poly.pdbx_strand_id
1 'polypeptide(L)'
;MRQPGHAPAHNQIRGAARPGVSVQIFRKGFEDAMLYDLVLTLHDIALLVACGAAVALAAHLGYSLKRPDLGLWPAAEGWRHHLAFGLFRMFCGATVVFALTEIGVNGWGHWARYVVGLPIMVMAFGITLWGYRFLGIDNTYCDNGGLVTGGMYEYSRNPQYVTSVLATVGLGITTGSWITVVLAVVLFALYFLFVLNEERWLLKGYGQAFADYMRSTPRFVDERSLERLRAAL
;
A
#
# COMPACT_ATOMS: atom_id res chain seq x y z
N MET A 1 -26.08 85.86 -28.11
CA MET A 1 -26.04 84.58 -28.87
C MET A 1 -25.33 83.59 -27.99
N ARG A 2 -26.06 82.61 -27.39
CA ARG A 2 -25.49 81.51 -26.59
C ARG A 2 -25.73 80.20 -27.35
N GLN A 3 -24.66 79.48 -27.63
CA GLN A 3 -24.75 78.13 -28.18
C GLN A 3 -25.06 77.12 -27.07
N PRO A 4 -25.85 76.09 -27.35
CA PRO A 4 -26.19 75.06 -26.39
C PRO A 4 -25.09 73.96 -26.38
N GLY A 5 -24.73 73.53 -25.15
CA GLY A 5 -23.74 72.52 -24.87
C GLY A 5 -24.18 71.12 -25.32
N HIS A 6 -23.21 70.39 -25.89
CA HIS A 6 -23.29 68.97 -26.16
C HIS A 6 -23.08 68.17 -24.87
N ALA A 7 -24.05 67.39 -24.43
CA ALA A 7 -23.91 66.38 -23.40
C ALA A 7 -23.22 65.11 -23.97
N PRO A 8 -22.27 64.48 -23.29
CA PRO A 8 -21.68 63.25 -23.76
C PRO A 8 -22.62 62.06 -23.59
N ALA A 9 -22.82 61.30 -24.62
CA ALA A 9 -23.57 60.06 -24.63
C ALA A 9 -22.89 59.02 -23.71
N HIS A 10 -23.58 58.64 -22.63
CA HIS A 10 -23.22 57.54 -21.76
C HIS A 10 -23.39 56.22 -22.56
N ASN A 11 -22.30 55.68 -23.08
CA ASN A 11 -22.29 54.39 -23.76
C ASN A 11 -22.32 53.28 -22.66
N GLN A 12 -23.50 52.86 -22.28
CA GLN A 12 -23.72 51.69 -21.45
C GLN A 12 -23.44 50.43 -22.26
N ILE A 13 -22.17 49.95 -22.20
CA ILE A 13 -21.84 48.60 -22.65
C ILE A 13 -22.49 47.64 -21.63
N ARG A 14 -23.75 47.28 -21.84
CA ARG A 14 -24.34 46.12 -21.26
C ARG A 14 -23.74 44.91 -21.93
N GLY A 15 -22.66 44.35 -21.33
CA GLY A 15 -22.17 43.05 -21.65
C GLY A 15 -23.23 42.00 -21.31
N ALA A 16 -24.09 41.68 -22.27
CA ALA A 16 -25.00 40.56 -22.16
C ALA A 16 -24.16 39.27 -22.05
N ALA A 17 -24.02 38.76 -20.84
CA ALA A 17 -23.43 37.44 -20.60
C ALA A 17 -24.22 36.42 -21.47
N ARG A 18 -23.56 35.74 -22.36
CA ARG A 18 -24.16 34.71 -23.23
C ARG A 18 -24.81 33.65 -22.31
N PRO A 19 -26.14 33.37 -22.42
CA PRO A 19 -26.86 32.52 -21.47
C PRO A 19 -26.27 31.07 -21.37
N GLY A 20 -25.54 30.61 -22.38
CA GLY A 20 -24.91 29.29 -22.36
C GLY A 20 -23.64 29.19 -21.48
N VAL A 21 -22.93 30.31 -21.24
CA VAL A 21 -21.65 30.30 -20.48
C VAL A 21 -21.93 30.16 -18.98
N SER A 22 -22.96 30.80 -18.46
CA SER A 22 -23.34 30.71 -17.05
C SER A 22 -23.87 29.32 -16.68
N VAL A 23 -24.63 28.68 -17.55
CA VAL A 23 -25.11 27.31 -17.35
C VAL A 23 -23.97 26.28 -17.39
N GLN A 24 -22.99 26.46 -18.28
CA GLN A 24 -21.82 25.58 -18.35
C GLN A 24 -20.92 25.72 -17.09
N ILE A 25 -20.71 26.94 -16.60
CA ILE A 25 -19.92 27.18 -15.36
C ILE A 25 -20.63 26.56 -14.17
N PHE A 26 -21.96 26.72 -14.05
CA PHE A 26 -22.75 26.17 -12.95
C PHE A 26 -22.74 24.63 -12.99
N ARG A 27 -22.93 24.04 -14.17
CA ARG A 27 -22.89 22.59 -14.37
C ARG A 27 -21.52 22.00 -14.03
N LYS A 28 -20.43 22.65 -14.48
CA LYS A 28 -19.07 22.23 -14.15
C LYS A 28 -18.79 22.30 -12.66
N GLY A 29 -19.20 23.37 -11.99
CA GLY A 29 -19.05 23.52 -10.54
C GLY A 29 -19.83 22.45 -9.76
N PHE A 30 -21.00 22.03 -10.23
CA PHE A 30 -21.79 20.96 -9.63
C PHE A 30 -21.13 19.58 -9.86
N GLU A 31 -20.63 19.31 -11.08
CA GLU A 31 -19.90 18.07 -11.40
C GLU A 31 -18.62 17.95 -10.58
N ASP A 32 -17.86 19.04 -10.42
CA ASP A 32 -16.64 19.09 -9.62
C ASP A 32 -16.94 18.85 -8.11
N ALA A 33 -18.02 19.43 -7.57
CA ALA A 33 -18.44 19.20 -6.19
C ALA A 33 -18.89 17.75 -5.94
N MET A 34 -19.67 17.19 -6.84
CA MET A 34 -20.12 15.79 -6.75
C MET A 34 -18.93 14.80 -6.82
N LEU A 35 -17.96 15.09 -7.70
CA LEU A 35 -16.75 14.28 -7.80
C LEU A 35 -15.91 14.35 -6.52
N TYR A 36 -15.79 15.54 -5.94
CA TYR A 36 -15.08 15.74 -4.68
C TYR A 36 -15.73 14.96 -3.52
N ASP A 37 -17.06 15.03 -3.38
CA ASP A 37 -17.81 14.28 -2.37
C ASP A 37 -17.66 12.76 -2.56
N LEU A 38 -17.62 12.28 -3.81
CA LEU A 38 -17.37 10.88 -4.12
C LEU A 38 -15.95 10.45 -3.68
N VAL A 39 -14.94 11.28 -3.96
CA VAL A 39 -13.54 11.01 -3.55
C VAL A 39 -13.43 10.95 -2.04
N LEU A 40 -14.06 11.86 -1.30
CA LEU A 40 -14.06 11.85 0.18
C LEU A 40 -14.75 10.61 0.73
N THR A 41 -15.89 10.21 0.13
CA THR A 41 -16.60 8.99 0.54
C THR A 41 -15.75 7.74 0.31
N LEU A 42 -15.09 7.63 -0.84
CA LEU A 42 -14.18 6.52 -1.14
C LEU A 42 -12.97 6.50 -0.20
N HIS A 43 -12.43 7.67 0.15
CA HIS A 43 -11.35 7.85 1.10
C HIS A 43 -11.71 7.23 2.47
N ASP A 44 -12.84 7.65 3.04
CA ASP A 44 -13.28 7.19 4.37
C ASP A 44 -13.59 5.68 4.37
N ILE A 45 -14.30 5.20 3.33
CA ILE A 45 -14.60 3.77 3.17
C ILE A 45 -13.32 2.96 3.04
N ALA A 46 -12.36 3.41 2.24
CA ALA A 46 -11.11 2.70 2.05
C ALA A 46 -10.32 2.58 3.37
N LEU A 47 -10.25 3.65 4.17
CA LEU A 47 -9.60 3.61 5.48
C LEU A 47 -10.32 2.65 6.44
N LEU A 48 -11.65 2.70 6.52
CA LEU A 48 -12.43 1.79 7.37
C LEU A 48 -12.23 0.33 6.96
N VAL A 49 -12.23 0.05 5.66
CA VAL A 49 -11.99 -1.30 5.14
C VAL A 49 -10.57 -1.77 5.44
N ALA A 50 -9.56 -0.90 5.26
CA ALA A 50 -8.18 -1.23 5.60
C ALA A 50 -8.03 -1.56 7.10
N CYS A 51 -8.56 -0.71 7.99
CA CYS A 51 -8.51 -0.94 9.42
C CYS A 51 -9.27 -2.21 9.84
N GLY A 52 -10.48 -2.41 9.33
CA GLY A 52 -11.28 -3.60 9.61
C GLY A 52 -10.61 -4.90 9.16
N ALA A 53 -10.05 -4.90 7.94
CA ALA A 53 -9.31 -6.03 7.40
C ALA A 53 -8.04 -6.32 8.21
N ALA A 54 -7.29 -5.28 8.62
CA ALA A 54 -6.10 -5.42 9.45
C ALA A 54 -6.43 -6.05 10.81
N VAL A 55 -7.46 -5.56 11.49
CA VAL A 55 -7.90 -6.09 12.80
C VAL A 55 -8.35 -7.55 12.66
N ALA A 56 -9.19 -7.86 11.66
CA ALA A 56 -9.67 -9.22 11.42
C ALA A 56 -8.50 -10.18 11.09
N LEU A 57 -7.56 -9.75 10.25
CA LEU A 57 -6.39 -10.55 9.90
C LEU A 57 -5.45 -10.74 11.09
N ALA A 58 -5.18 -9.69 11.87
CA ALA A 58 -4.36 -9.78 13.08
C ALA A 58 -4.99 -10.73 14.13
N ALA A 59 -6.31 -10.66 14.30
CA ALA A 59 -7.04 -11.57 15.18
C ALA A 59 -6.94 -13.04 14.69
N HIS A 60 -7.12 -13.26 13.36
CA HIS A 60 -7.00 -14.58 12.75
C HIS A 60 -5.59 -15.16 12.93
N LEU A 61 -4.55 -14.41 12.59
CA LEU A 61 -3.15 -14.85 12.71
C LEU A 61 -2.72 -15.01 14.18
N GLY A 62 -3.14 -14.10 15.07
CA GLY A 62 -2.88 -14.19 16.51
C GLY A 62 -3.58 -15.39 17.14
N TYR A 63 -4.80 -15.73 16.71
CA TYR A 63 -5.50 -16.92 17.16
C TYR A 63 -4.83 -18.21 16.63
N SER A 64 -4.35 -18.19 15.38
CA SER A 64 -3.55 -19.29 14.82
C SER A 64 -2.28 -19.57 15.63
N LEU A 65 -1.61 -18.53 16.13
CA LEU A 65 -0.45 -18.67 17.01
C LEU A 65 -0.78 -19.31 18.36
N LYS A 66 -1.98 -19.04 18.92
CA LYS A 66 -2.43 -19.62 20.18
C LYS A 66 -2.95 -21.06 20.02
N ARG A 67 -3.54 -21.37 18.88
CA ARG A 67 -4.19 -22.66 18.59
C ARG A 67 -3.65 -23.27 17.28
N PRO A 68 -2.37 -23.69 17.28
CA PRO A 68 -1.74 -24.29 16.10
C PRO A 68 -2.40 -25.63 15.70
N ASP A 69 -3.08 -26.29 16.64
CA ASP A 69 -3.85 -27.50 16.44
C ASP A 69 -5.00 -27.33 15.43
N LEU A 70 -5.52 -26.11 15.28
CA LEU A 70 -6.63 -25.81 14.37
C LEU A 70 -6.19 -25.63 12.90
N GLY A 71 -4.89 -25.54 12.61
CA GLY A 71 -4.37 -25.35 11.25
C GLY A 71 -4.96 -24.15 10.52
N LEU A 72 -5.06 -23.01 11.22
CA LEU A 72 -5.65 -21.79 10.65
C LEU A 72 -4.72 -21.08 9.66
N TRP A 73 -3.40 -21.15 9.92
CA TRP A 73 -2.36 -20.59 9.05
C TRP A 73 -1.00 -21.24 9.39
N PRO A 74 -0.15 -21.58 8.40
CA PRO A 74 -0.54 -21.70 6.99
C PRO A 74 -1.55 -22.80 6.79
N ALA A 75 -2.55 -22.54 5.96
CA ALA A 75 -3.56 -23.52 5.60
C ALA A 75 -3.33 -23.92 4.14
N ALA A 76 -3.00 -25.18 3.91
CA ALA A 76 -2.70 -25.67 2.55
C ALA A 76 -3.91 -25.57 1.61
N GLU A 77 -5.11 -25.79 2.14
CA GLU A 77 -6.34 -25.83 1.36
C GLU A 77 -7.57 -25.32 2.13
N GLY A 78 -8.63 -24.98 1.38
CA GLY A 78 -9.95 -24.69 1.92
C GLY A 78 -10.22 -23.21 2.22
N TRP A 79 -11.39 -22.94 2.82
CA TRP A 79 -11.89 -21.58 3.07
C TRP A 79 -10.99 -20.74 3.99
N ARG A 80 -10.24 -21.38 4.89
CA ARG A 80 -9.33 -20.71 5.84
C ARG A 80 -8.15 -20.04 5.13
N HIS A 81 -7.60 -20.71 4.11
CA HIS A 81 -6.57 -20.16 3.23
C HIS A 81 -7.11 -18.93 2.49
N HIS A 82 -8.29 -19.06 1.87
CA HIS A 82 -8.92 -17.95 1.17
C HIS A 82 -9.29 -16.79 2.09
N LEU A 83 -9.68 -17.06 3.35
CA LEU A 83 -9.98 -16.02 4.34
C LEU A 83 -8.75 -15.18 4.66
N ALA A 84 -7.62 -15.80 5.02
CA ALA A 84 -6.40 -15.07 5.37
C ALA A 84 -5.87 -14.24 4.20
N PHE A 85 -5.77 -14.85 3.01
CA PHE A 85 -5.34 -14.13 1.81
C PHE A 85 -6.35 -13.09 1.33
N GLY A 86 -7.64 -13.35 1.49
CA GLY A 86 -8.71 -12.41 1.16
C GLY A 86 -8.63 -11.15 2.04
N LEU A 87 -8.50 -11.31 3.35
CA LEU A 87 -8.32 -10.21 4.30
C LEU A 87 -7.04 -9.43 4.02
N PHE A 88 -5.94 -10.13 3.70
CA PHE A 88 -4.68 -9.50 3.35
C PHE A 88 -4.79 -8.67 2.06
N ARG A 89 -5.36 -9.23 1.00
CA ARG A 89 -5.60 -8.51 -0.26
C ARG A 89 -6.53 -7.33 -0.08
N MET A 90 -7.57 -7.48 0.75
CA MET A 90 -8.50 -6.41 1.08
C MET A 90 -7.80 -5.27 1.82
N PHE A 91 -6.95 -5.57 2.80
CA PHE A 91 -6.11 -4.58 3.48
C PHE A 91 -5.19 -3.83 2.51
N CYS A 92 -4.43 -4.57 1.69
CA CYS A 92 -3.51 -3.96 0.72
C CYS A 92 -4.24 -3.12 -0.33
N GLY A 93 -5.33 -3.65 -0.91
CA GLY A 93 -6.13 -2.95 -1.91
C GLY A 93 -6.77 -1.68 -1.35
N ALA A 94 -7.36 -1.76 -0.16
CA ALA A 94 -7.95 -0.61 0.51
C ALA A 94 -6.89 0.45 0.87
N THR A 95 -5.69 0.03 1.31
CA THR A 95 -4.57 0.95 1.57
C THR A 95 -4.14 1.69 0.30
N VAL A 96 -4.08 1.01 -0.84
CA VAL A 96 -3.75 1.64 -2.13
C VAL A 96 -4.84 2.63 -2.54
N VAL A 97 -6.12 2.24 -2.46
CA VAL A 97 -7.25 3.13 -2.79
C VAL A 97 -7.22 4.36 -1.89
N PHE A 98 -7.06 4.19 -0.58
CA PHE A 98 -6.94 5.27 0.39
C PHE A 98 -5.78 6.22 0.02
N ALA A 99 -4.59 5.68 -0.24
CA ALA A 99 -3.43 6.48 -0.61
C ALA A 99 -3.64 7.28 -1.91
N LEU A 100 -4.30 6.69 -2.91
CA LEU A 100 -4.59 7.38 -4.16
C LEU A 100 -5.63 8.51 -3.98
N THR A 101 -6.63 8.33 -3.13
CA THR A 101 -7.60 9.40 -2.82
C THR A 101 -6.95 10.57 -2.07
N GLU A 102 -5.90 10.33 -1.28
CA GLU A 102 -5.10 11.37 -0.62
C GLU A 102 -4.46 12.37 -1.61
N ILE A 103 -4.11 11.94 -2.81
CA ILE A 103 -3.62 12.85 -3.86
C ILE A 103 -4.69 13.89 -4.20
N GLY A 104 -5.96 13.47 -4.29
CA GLY A 104 -7.10 14.37 -4.55
C GLY A 104 -7.34 15.34 -3.40
N VAL A 105 -7.13 14.91 -2.16
CA VAL A 105 -7.30 15.73 -0.94
C VAL A 105 -6.12 16.68 -0.73
N ASN A 106 -4.89 16.17 -0.84
CA ASN A 106 -3.66 16.94 -0.54
C ASN A 106 -3.15 17.78 -1.73
N GLY A 107 -3.76 17.63 -2.91
CA GLY A 107 -3.37 18.30 -4.15
C GLY A 107 -2.03 17.84 -4.74
N TRP A 108 -1.76 18.27 -5.95
CA TRP A 108 -0.57 17.85 -6.75
C TRP A 108 0.68 18.72 -6.50
N GLY A 109 0.58 19.80 -5.72
CA GLY A 109 1.53 20.92 -5.71
C GLY A 109 2.92 20.64 -5.12
N HIS A 110 3.16 19.56 -4.42
CA HIS A 110 4.44 19.30 -3.76
C HIS A 110 5.30 18.31 -4.56
N TRP A 111 5.94 18.79 -5.63
CA TRP A 111 6.75 17.96 -6.54
C TRP A 111 7.85 17.15 -5.84
N ALA A 112 8.43 17.67 -4.75
CA ALA A 112 9.52 17.01 -4.03
C ALA A 112 9.13 15.60 -3.51
N ARG A 113 7.85 15.38 -3.13
CA ARG A 113 7.37 14.07 -2.69
C ARG A 113 7.41 13.02 -3.80
N TYR A 114 7.21 13.42 -5.05
CA TYR A 114 7.28 12.51 -6.19
C TYR A 114 8.72 12.11 -6.51
N VAL A 115 9.67 13.05 -6.39
CA VAL A 115 11.10 12.79 -6.64
C VAL A 115 11.67 11.77 -5.63
N VAL A 116 11.18 11.77 -4.41
CA VAL A 116 11.63 10.82 -3.36
C VAL A 116 10.72 9.59 -3.31
N GLY A 117 9.42 9.78 -3.23
CA GLY A 117 8.46 8.70 -2.99
C GLY A 117 8.32 7.72 -4.16
N LEU A 118 8.22 8.23 -5.40
CA LEU A 118 8.05 7.36 -6.57
C LEU A 118 9.23 6.40 -6.80
N PRO A 119 10.50 6.84 -6.77
CA PRO A 119 11.62 5.91 -6.90
C PRO A 119 11.63 4.84 -5.81
N ILE A 120 11.41 5.22 -4.55
CA ILE A 120 11.34 4.26 -3.44
C ILE A 120 10.21 3.24 -3.69
N MET A 121 9.00 3.72 -4.01
CA MET A 121 7.85 2.87 -4.26
C MET A 121 8.09 1.91 -5.43
N VAL A 122 8.54 2.43 -6.58
CA VAL A 122 8.72 1.63 -7.80
C VAL A 122 9.84 0.61 -7.64
N MET A 123 11.00 1.01 -7.08
CA MET A 123 12.12 0.10 -6.87
C MET A 123 11.77 -0.99 -5.85
N ALA A 124 11.21 -0.61 -4.70
CA ALA A 124 10.85 -1.56 -3.66
C ALA A 124 9.75 -2.53 -4.13
N PHE A 125 8.73 -2.03 -4.83
CA PHE A 125 7.67 -2.87 -5.40
C PHE A 125 8.22 -3.79 -6.50
N GLY A 126 9.12 -3.29 -7.35
CA GLY A 126 9.81 -4.10 -8.36
C GLY A 126 10.60 -5.26 -7.74
N ILE A 127 11.33 -5.00 -6.64
CA ILE A 127 12.05 -6.05 -5.90
C ILE A 127 11.06 -7.03 -5.27
N THR A 128 9.93 -6.56 -4.73
CA THR A 128 8.87 -7.41 -4.19
C THR A 128 8.34 -8.38 -5.25
N LEU A 129 8.00 -7.88 -6.44
CA LEU A 129 7.51 -8.71 -7.55
C LEU A 129 8.56 -9.70 -8.04
N TRP A 130 9.81 -9.25 -8.15
CA TRP A 130 10.93 -10.14 -8.50
C TRP A 130 11.11 -11.23 -7.45
N GLY A 131 10.98 -10.90 -6.16
CA GLY A 131 11.05 -11.86 -5.07
C GLY A 131 9.97 -12.93 -5.13
N TYR A 132 8.71 -12.56 -5.45
CA TYR A 132 7.64 -13.55 -5.67
C TYR A 132 7.94 -14.47 -6.84
N ARG A 133 8.50 -13.93 -7.92
CA ARG A 133 8.92 -14.73 -9.06
C ARG A 133 10.09 -15.67 -8.72
N PHE A 134 11.02 -15.22 -7.89
CA PHE A 134 12.17 -15.99 -7.44
C PHE A 134 11.77 -17.11 -6.46
N LEU A 135 10.87 -16.81 -5.51
CA LEU A 135 10.34 -17.78 -4.55
C LEU A 135 9.53 -18.88 -5.23
N GLY A 136 8.84 -18.53 -6.31
CA GLY A 136 7.88 -19.40 -6.98
C GLY A 136 6.48 -19.33 -6.36
N ILE A 137 5.48 -19.67 -7.15
CA ILE A 137 4.07 -19.59 -6.75
C ILE A 137 3.79 -20.59 -5.60
N ASP A 138 4.31 -21.81 -5.70
CA ASP A 138 4.06 -22.88 -4.74
C ASP A 138 4.56 -22.49 -3.34
N ASN A 139 5.80 -22.00 -3.24
CA ASN A 139 6.35 -21.54 -1.96
C ASN A 139 5.66 -20.28 -1.43
N THR A 140 5.16 -19.40 -2.30
CA THR A 140 4.41 -18.20 -1.90
C THR A 140 3.11 -18.57 -1.17
N TYR A 141 2.50 -19.70 -1.53
CA TYR A 141 1.27 -20.19 -0.90
C TYR A 141 1.50 -21.32 0.12
N CYS A 142 2.75 -21.45 0.62
CA CYS A 142 3.13 -22.46 1.60
C CYS A 142 2.91 -23.90 1.09
N ASP A 143 3.15 -24.13 -0.18
CA ASP A 143 3.14 -25.45 -0.79
C ASP A 143 4.57 -26.06 -0.85
N ASN A 144 4.70 -27.34 -1.24
CA ASN A 144 5.94 -28.11 -1.10
C ASN A 144 6.97 -27.83 -2.22
N GLY A 145 7.25 -26.56 -2.51
CA GLY A 145 8.26 -26.12 -3.50
C GLY A 145 9.72 -26.27 -3.06
N GLY A 146 9.97 -26.71 -1.82
CA GLY A 146 11.30 -26.82 -1.23
C GLY A 146 11.76 -25.58 -0.45
N LEU A 147 12.78 -25.75 0.40
CA LEU A 147 13.34 -24.65 1.20
C LEU A 147 14.23 -23.76 0.34
N VAL A 148 13.82 -22.50 0.11
CA VAL A 148 14.58 -21.49 -0.63
C VAL A 148 15.43 -20.68 0.34
N THR A 149 16.76 -20.72 0.16
CA THR A 149 17.74 -20.03 1.03
C THR A 149 18.74 -19.16 0.26
N GLY A 150 18.72 -19.21 -1.10
CA GLY A 150 19.65 -18.48 -1.97
C GLY A 150 19.14 -17.15 -2.47
N GLY A 151 19.99 -16.39 -3.17
CA GLY A 151 19.67 -15.09 -3.73
C GLY A 151 19.30 -14.07 -2.67
N MET A 152 18.16 -13.39 -2.80
CA MET A 152 17.71 -12.39 -1.82
C MET A 152 17.44 -13.01 -0.43
N TYR A 153 17.17 -14.32 -0.35
CA TYR A 153 16.95 -15.05 0.89
C TYR A 153 18.24 -15.31 1.69
N GLU A 154 19.41 -15.05 1.13
CA GLU A 154 20.67 -15.03 1.86
C GLU A 154 20.77 -13.81 2.79
N TYR A 155 20.14 -12.70 2.43
CA TYR A 155 20.18 -11.45 3.17
C TYR A 155 19.06 -11.31 4.21
N SER A 156 17.91 -11.89 3.93
CA SER A 156 16.73 -11.87 4.79
C SER A 156 15.89 -13.12 4.54
N ARG A 157 15.27 -13.67 5.59
CA ARG A 157 14.33 -14.77 5.42
C ARG A 157 12.98 -14.32 4.83
N ASN A 158 12.70 -13.00 4.87
CA ASN A 158 11.45 -12.41 4.40
C ASN A 158 11.69 -11.14 3.57
N PRO A 159 12.50 -11.20 2.50
CA PRO A 159 12.90 -10.01 1.76
C PRO A 159 11.73 -9.31 1.08
N GLN A 160 10.73 -10.05 0.58
CA GLN A 160 9.52 -9.48 -0.04
C GLN A 160 8.68 -8.67 0.97
N TYR A 161 8.62 -9.10 2.23
CA TYR A 161 7.89 -8.37 3.27
C TYR A 161 8.58 -7.04 3.58
N VAL A 162 9.91 -7.04 3.67
CA VAL A 162 10.69 -5.81 3.87
C VAL A 162 10.47 -4.84 2.72
N THR A 163 10.59 -5.31 1.49
CA THR A 163 10.46 -4.43 0.31
C THR A 163 9.04 -3.97 0.08
N SER A 164 8.01 -4.77 0.37
CA SER A 164 6.61 -4.32 0.23
C SER A 164 6.22 -3.28 1.30
N VAL A 165 6.76 -3.37 2.52
CA VAL A 165 6.61 -2.31 3.52
C VAL A 165 7.27 -1.02 3.04
N LEU A 166 8.50 -1.11 2.51
CA LEU A 166 9.21 0.04 1.96
C LEU A 166 8.47 0.65 0.77
N ALA A 167 7.87 -0.17 -0.10
CA ALA A 167 7.03 0.30 -1.19
C ALA A 167 5.79 1.07 -0.68
N THR A 168 5.17 0.60 0.40
CA THR A 168 4.02 1.28 1.03
C THR A 168 4.45 2.60 1.69
N VAL A 169 5.63 2.67 2.30
CA VAL A 169 6.21 3.94 2.78
C VAL A 169 6.44 4.90 1.62
N GLY A 170 7.05 4.43 0.52
CA GLY A 170 7.21 5.21 -0.71
C GLY A 170 5.90 5.73 -1.28
N LEU A 171 4.84 4.91 -1.23
CA LEU A 171 3.48 5.32 -1.60
C LEU A 171 2.98 6.45 -0.70
N GLY A 172 3.13 6.33 0.63
CA GLY A 172 2.74 7.37 1.59
C GLY A 172 3.47 8.70 1.36
N ILE A 173 4.78 8.65 1.07
CA ILE A 173 5.57 9.84 0.71
C ILE A 173 5.04 10.45 -0.60
N THR A 174 4.80 9.63 -1.63
CA THR A 174 4.30 10.07 -2.94
C THR A 174 2.96 10.77 -2.84
N THR A 175 2.03 10.22 -2.06
CA THR A 175 0.69 10.76 -1.87
C THR A 175 0.62 11.87 -0.82
N GLY A 176 1.69 12.07 -0.05
CA GLY A 176 1.75 13.02 1.05
C GLY A 176 0.90 12.59 2.25
N SER A 177 0.63 11.30 2.38
CA SER A 177 -0.25 10.72 3.40
C SER A 177 0.56 10.11 4.55
N TRP A 178 0.55 10.74 5.70
CA TRP A 178 1.15 10.18 6.92
C TRP A 178 0.36 8.94 7.41
N ILE A 179 -0.96 8.88 7.14
CA ILE A 179 -1.80 7.72 7.49
C ILE A 179 -1.36 6.51 6.68
N THR A 180 -1.03 6.67 5.39
CA THR A 180 -0.47 5.58 4.57
C THR A 180 0.86 5.07 5.14
N VAL A 181 1.70 5.94 5.71
CA VAL A 181 2.93 5.52 6.40
C VAL A 181 2.60 4.73 7.68
N VAL A 182 1.57 5.13 8.43
CA VAL A 182 1.06 4.35 9.58
C VAL A 182 0.53 2.98 9.12
N LEU A 183 -0.21 2.93 8.01
CA LEU A 183 -0.66 1.65 7.43
C LEU A 183 0.51 0.76 6.98
N ALA A 184 1.65 1.34 6.58
CA ALA A 184 2.87 0.56 6.33
C ALA A 184 3.44 -0.07 7.62
N VAL A 185 3.34 0.62 8.76
CA VAL A 185 3.71 0.04 10.07
C VAL A 185 2.73 -1.07 10.46
N VAL A 186 1.43 -0.88 10.21
CA VAL A 186 0.42 -1.94 10.39
C VAL A 186 0.72 -3.15 9.49
N LEU A 187 1.06 -2.91 8.21
CA LEU A 187 1.48 -3.96 7.28
C LEU A 187 2.68 -4.75 7.83
N PHE A 188 3.69 -4.06 8.37
CA PHE A 188 4.84 -4.72 8.99
C PHE A 188 4.42 -5.60 10.19
N ALA A 189 3.52 -5.12 11.04
CA ALA A 189 2.99 -5.90 12.16
C ALA A 189 2.21 -7.15 11.69
N LEU A 190 1.42 -7.04 10.62
CA LEU A 190 0.75 -8.17 10.00
C LEU A 190 1.75 -9.18 9.43
N TYR A 191 2.78 -8.72 8.72
CA TYR A 191 3.84 -9.59 8.23
C TYR A 191 4.60 -10.28 9.37
N PHE A 192 4.82 -9.59 10.48
CA PHE A 192 5.44 -10.21 11.65
C PHE A 192 4.59 -11.39 12.17
N LEU A 193 3.26 -11.25 12.21
CA LEU A 193 2.36 -12.34 12.59
C LEU A 193 2.35 -13.48 11.56
N PHE A 194 2.41 -13.18 10.27
CA PHE A 194 2.55 -14.20 9.23
C PHE A 194 3.84 -14.99 9.43
N VAL A 195 4.97 -14.30 9.57
CA VAL A 195 6.29 -14.93 9.74
C VAL A 195 6.34 -15.85 10.96
N LEU A 196 5.74 -15.44 12.09
CA LEU A 196 5.70 -16.29 13.30
C LEU A 196 4.94 -17.60 13.06
N ASN A 197 3.88 -17.57 12.26
CA ASN A 197 3.13 -18.75 11.87
C ASN A 197 3.91 -19.60 10.84
N GLU A 198 4.49 -18.98 9.84
CA GLU A 198 5.25 -19.62 8.77
C GLU A 198 6.51 -20.30 9.31
N GLU A 199 7.26 -19.65 10.21
CA GLU A 199 8.46 -20.23 10.81
C GLU A 199 8.16 -21.52 11.59
N ARG A 200 7.02 -21.58 12.28
CA ARG A 200 6.58 -22.81 12.96
C ARG A 200 6.30 -23.94 11.97
N TRP A 201 5.63 -23.61 10.88
CA TRP A 201 5.30 -24.57 9.83
C TRP A 201 6.56 -25.05 9.12
N LEU A 202 7.48 -24.13 8.76
CA LEU A 202 8.75 -24.47 8.13
C LEU A 202 9.65 -25.32 9.05
N LEU A 203 9.70 -25.04 10.35
CA LEU A 203 10.40 -25.87 11.33
C LEU A 203 9.83 -27.28 11.39
N LYS A 204 8.50 -27.42 11.32
CA LYS A 204 7.86 -28.75 11.31
C LYS A 204 8.13 -29.51 10.00
N GLY A 205 8.18 -28.80 8.87
CA GLY A 205 8.39 -29.42 7.54
C GLY A 205 9.85 -29.73 7.23
N TYR A 206 10.77 -28.79 7.53
CA TYR A 206 12.18 -28.87 7.14
C TYR A 206 13.14 -29.15 8.30
N GLY A 207 12.64 -29.16 9.55
CA GLY A 207 13.41 -29.53 10.74
C GLY A 207 14.75 -28.80 10.87
N GLN A 208 15.84 -29.57 10.96
CA GLN A 208 17.18 -29.03 11.21
C GLN A 208 17.68 -28.11 10.10
N ALA A 209 17.34 -28.37 8.84
CA ALA A 209 17.76 -27.52 7.71
C ALA A 209 17.22 -26.08 7.85
N PHE A 210 15.96 -25.95 8.26
CA PHE A 210 15.39 -24.62 8.52
C PHE A 210 15.95 -23.99 9.80
N ALA A 211 16.22 -24.78 10.85
CA ALA A 211 16.83 -24.30 12.07
C ALA A 211 18.24 -23.71 11.83
N ASP A 212 19.03 -24.34 10.94
CA ASP A 212 20.37 -23.86 10.54
C ASP A 212 20.25 -22.56 9.72
N TYR A 213 19.28 -22.50 8.81
CA TYR A 213 19.00 -21.29 8.05
C TYR A 213 18.55 -20.12 8.97
N MET A 214 17.72 -20.38 9.99
CA MET A 214 17.34 -19.36 10.98
C MET A 214 18.54 -18.82 11.77
N ARG A 215 19.55 -19.62 12.04
CA ARG A 215 20.77 -19.21 12.74
C ARG A 215 21.66 -18.33 11.87
N SER A 216 21.76 -18.66 10.60
CA SER A 216 22.62 -17.97 9.66
C SER A 216 22.01 -16.68 9.09
N THR A 217 20.69 -16.63 8.86
CA THR A 217 20.02 -15.56 8.14
C THR A 217 18.96 -14.88 9.02
N PRO A 218 18.94 -13.54 9.10
CA PRO A 218 18.00 -12.81 9.94
C PRO A 218 16.57 -12.89 9.41
N ARG A 219 15.60 -12.67 10.31
CA ARG A 219 14.17 -12.69 9.96
C ARG A 219 13.81 -11.60 8.96
N PHE A 220 14.30 -10.38 9.19
CA PHE A 220 14.16 -9.23 8.30
C PHE A 220 15.55 -8.73 7.90
N VAL A 221 15.92 -7.51 8.22
CA VAL A 221 17.24 -6.93 7.96
C VAL A 221 17.92 -6.60 9.29
N ASP A 222 19.18 -7.04 9.44
CA ASP A 222 20.04 -6.71 10.59
C ASP A 222 21.49 -6.43 10.12
N GLU A 223 22.43 -6.30 11.05
CA GLU A 223 23.84 -6.10 10.73
C GLU A 223 24.42 -7.17 9.79
N ARG A 224 24.05 -8.43 9.99
CA ARG A 224 24.49 -9.55 9.14
C ARG A 224 24.06 -9.38 7.68
N SER A 225 22.85 -8.86 7.46
CA SER A 225 22.37 -8.52 6.11
C SER A 225 23.25 -7.45 5.46
N LEU A 226 23.61 -6.41 6.22
CA LEU A 226 24.43 -5.29 5.74
C LEU A 226 25.88 -5.72 5.49
N GLU A 227 26.46 -6.56 6.33
CA GLU A 227 27.80 -7.12 6.16
C GLU A 227 27.88 -7.95 4.87
N ARG A 228 26.90 -8.83 4.64
CA ARG A 228 26.84 -9.62 3.39
C ARG A 228 26.67 -8.74 2.17
N LEU A 229 25.83 -7.71 2.24
CA LEU A 229 25.66 -6.78 1.14
C LEU A 229 26.97 -6.04 0.83
N ARG A 230 27.71 -5.59 1.85
CA ARG A 230 29.02 -4.95 1.68
C ARG A 230 30.07 -5.88 1.10
N ALA A 231 30.01 -7.17 1.45
CA ALA A 231 30.95 -8.17 0.92
C ALA A 231 30.64 -8.55 -0.54
N ALA A 232 29.44 -8.29 -1.03
CA ALA A 232 29.00 -8.58 -2.39
C ALA A 232 29.21 -7.41 -3.37
N LEU A 233 29.50 -6.18 -2.87
CA LEU A 233 29.78 -4.95 -3.65
C LEU A 233 31.27 -4.76 -3.85
#